data_d010e94f8a5239bb3fd8941783600c98
#
_entry.id   d010e94f8a5239bb3fd8941783600c98
#
_cell.length_a   1.000
_cell.length_b   1.000
_cell.length_c   1.000
_cell.angle_alpha   90.00
_cell.angle_beta   90.00
_cell.angle_gamma   90.00
#
_symmetry.space_group_name_H-M   'P 1'
#
loop_
_entity.id
_entity.type
_entity.pdbx_description
1 polymer ?
#
loop_
_entity_poly.entity_id
_entity_poly.type
_entity_poly.pdbx_seq_one_letter_code
_entity_poly.pdbx_strand_id
1 'polypeptide(L)'
;MNTPRIKWQYAWEKTGGLCWYCGARLYYREEADTKVKKRLVFTADHLHPRAHGGRGRANKVPACKDCNSHKSSQSVEQFRQWVQALVFDKAKRAGAPLGKHGLGRWKIKAGTVVFYFELARLSNGGSQLLFKNGT
;
A
#
# COMPACT_ATOMS: atom_id res chain seq x y z
N MET A 1 12.60 21.73 -14.79
CA MET A 1 13.07 20.57 -14.21
C MET A 1 12.56 19.33 -14.94
N ASN A 2 13.46 18.49 -15.33
CA ASN A 2 13.10 17.34 -16.14
C ASN A 2 13.04 16.07 -15.31
N THR A 3 11.90 15.90 -14.68
CA THR A 3 11.68 14.66 -13.97
C THR A 3 11.37 13.58 -14.99
N PRO A 4 12.09 12.47 -14.96
CA PRO A 4 11.80 11.40 -15.88
C PRO A 4 10.36 10.95 -15.72
N ARG A 5 9.72 10.70 -16.86
CA ARG A 5 8.37 10.18 -16.81
C ARG A 5 8.45 8.71 -16.39
N ILE A 6 7.70 8.37 -15.38
CA ILE A 6 7.65 6.99 -14.92
C ILE A 6 6.34 6.35 -15.37
N LYS A 7 6.42 5.04 -15.59
CA LYS A 7 5.24 4.27 -15.91
C LYS A 7 4.28 4.34 -14.71
N TRP A 8 3.01 4.53 -14.99
CA TRP A 8 1.97 4.61 -13.96
C TRP A 8 2.13 5.82 -13.04
N GLN A 9 2.68 6.91 -13.56
CA GLN A 9 2.89 8.10 -12.75
C GLN A 9 1.60 8.60 -12.11
N TYR A 10 0.47 8.47 -12.79
CA TYR A 10 -0.79 8.90 -12.22
C TYR A 10 -1.12 8.13 -10.92
N ALA A 11 -0.69 6.88 -10.81
CA ALA A 11 -0.88 6.14 -9.57
C ALA A 11 0.06 6.65 -8.49
N TRP A 12 1.31 6.89 -8.84
CA TRP A 12 2.29 7.45 -7.90
C TRP A 12 1.77 8.75 -7.28
N GLU A 13 1.17 9.59 -8.11
CA GLU A 13 0.75 10.91 -7.65
C GLU A 13 -0.43 10.87 -6.68
N LYS A 14 -1.12 9.78 -6.60
CA LYS A 14 -2.24 9.69 -5.65
C LYS A 14 -1.80 9.81 -4.20
N THR A 15 -0.55 9.46 -3.92
CA THR A 15 -0.03 9.55 -2.55
C THR A 15 1.27 10.33 -2.49
N GLY A 16 1.78 10.76 -3.62
CA GLY A 16 3.08 11.41 -3.64
C GLY A 16 4.21 10.45 -3.33
N GLY A 17 4.05 9.17 -3.65
CA GLY A 17 5.12 8.19 -3.49
C GLY A 17 5.05 7.34 -2.25
N LEU A 18 3.86 7.19 -1.68
CA LEU A 18 3.68 6.31 -0.52
C LEU A 18 2.82 5.12 -0.91
N CYS A 19 3.07 3.99 -0.28
CA CYS A 19 2.28 2.79 -0.54
C CYS A 19 0.85 2.98 -0.06
N TRP A 20 -0.09 2.62 -0.92
CA TRP A 20 -1.53 2.73 -0.64
C TRP A 20 -1.93 1.95 0.62
N TYR A 21 -1.28 0.81 0.84
CA TYR A 21 -1.66 -0.08 1.94
C TYR A 21 -0.83 0.13 3.19
N CYS A 22 0.48 0.00 3.12
CA CYS A 22 1.30 0.10 4.32
C CYS A 22 1.83 1.50 4.60
N GLY A 23 1.71 2.42 3.66
CA GLY A 23 2.15 3.79 3.86
C GLY A 23 3.65 4.02 3.76
N ALA A 24 4.41 3.00 3.44
CA ALA A 24 5.85 3.15 3.36
C ALA A 24 6.25 3.97 2.14
N ARG A 25 7.38 4.65 2.23
CA ARG A 25 7.91 5.37 1.10
C ARG A 25 8.23 4.40 -0.03
N LEU A 26 7.83 4.79 -1.25
CA LEU A 26 8.13 4.00 -2.43
C LEU A 26 9.42 4.50 -3.09
N TYR A 27 10.10 3.60 -3.75
CA TYR A 27 11.34 3.90 -4.44
C TYR A 27 11.21 3.55 -5.91
N TYR A 28 11.86 4.33 -6.75
CA TYR A 28 12.01 3.94 -8.15
C TYR A 28 12.96 2.75 -8.19
N ARG A 29 12.81 1.93 -9.21
CA ARG A 29 13.67 0.76 -9.34
C ARG A 29 15.15 1.13 -9.29
N GLU A 30 15.51 2.25 -9.91
CA GLU A 30 16.90 2.71 -9.97
C GLU A 30 17.46 3.10 -8.61
N GLU A 31 16.59 3.43 -7.67
CA GLU A 31 17.02 3.79 -6.33
C GLU A 31 17.15 2.61 -5.40
N ALA A 32 16.62 1.47 -5.82
CA ALA A 32 16.47 0.32 -4.91
C ALA A 32 17.76 -0.49 -4.81
N ASP A 33 18.69 0.02 -4.04
CA ASP A 33 20.03 -0.57 -3.89
C ASP A 33 20.20 -1.38 -2.61
N THR A 34 19.15 -1.58 -1.86
CA THR A 34 19.18 -2.44 -0.66
C THR A 34 18.01 -3.39 -0.69
N LYS A 35 18.06 -4.43 0.13
CA LYS A 35 16.96 -5.38 0.22
C LYS A 35 15.66 -4.71 0.65
N VAL A 36 15.77 -3.79 1.61
CA VAL A 36 14.58 -3.09 2.10
C VAL A 36 13.97 -2.25 0.99
N LYS A 37 14.78 -1.47 0.28
CA LYS A 37 14.28 -0.65 -0.80
C LYS A 37 13.68 -1.47 -1.92
N LYS A 38 14.25 -2.64 -2.21
CA LYS A 38 13.71 -3.51 -3.26
C LYS A 38 12.31 -4.00 -2.95
N ARG A 39 12.01 -4.22 -1.68
CA ARG A 39 10.66 -4.59 -1.27
C ARG A 39 9.68 -3.43 -1.42
N LEU A 40 10.21 -2.22 -1.37
CA LEU A 40 9.40 -1.00 -1.41
C LEU A 40 9.41 -0.32 -2.77
N VAL A 41 9.82 -1.03 -3.80
CA VAL A 41 9.79 -0.49 -5.16
C VAL A 41 8.35 -0.21 -5.56
N PHE A 42 8.16 0.94 -6.20
CA PHE A 42 6.86 1.36 -6.68
C PHE A 42 6.28 0.38 -7.70
N THR A 43 5.05 -0.01 -7.48
CA THR A 43 4.26 -0.77 -8.44
C THR A 43 2.86 -0.16 -8.47
N ALA A 44 2.13 -0.43 -9.54
CA ALA A 44 0.74 0.01 -9.63
C ALA A 44 -0.14 -1.22 -9.46
N ASP A 45 -0.96 -1.19 -8.44
CA ASP A 45 -1.84 -2.30 -8.11
C ASP A 45 -3.27 -1.98 -8.49
N HIS A 46 -4.05 -3.00 -8.80
CA HIS A 46 -5.48 -2.86 -8.97
C HIS A 46 -6.11 -2.96 -7.58
N LEU A 47 -6.67 -1.86 -7.09
CA LEU A 47 -7.30 -1.86 -5.78
C LEU A 47 -8.38 -2.95 -5.70
N HIS A 48 -9.24 -2.97 -6.70
CA HIS A 48 -10.20 -4.05 -6.86
C HIS A 48 -9.70 -4.92 -8.02
N PRO A 49 -9.52 -6.22 -7.81
CA PRO A 49 -8.96 -7.07 -8.85
C PRO A 49 -9.75 -7.01 -10.15
N ARG A 50 -9.05 -7.12 -11.26
CA ARG A 50 -9.71 -7.13 -12.56
C ARG A 50 -10.71 -8.26 -12.67
N ALA A 51 -10.42 -9.39 -12.05
CA ALA A 51 -11.34 -10.51 -12.00
C ALA A 51 -12.65 -10.16 -11.31
N HIS A 52 -12.64 -9.11 -10.49
CA HIS A 52 -13.84 -8.64 -9.79
C HIS A 52 -14.37 -7.35 -10.41
N GLY A 53 -13.98 -7.06 -11.65
CA GLY A 53 -14.49 -5.92 -12.36
C GLY A 53 -13.70 -4.62 -12.22
N GLY A 54 -12.60 -4.64 -11.50
CA GLY A 54 -11.82 -3.42 -11.30
C GLY A 54 -11.00 -3.02 -12.51
N ARG A 55 -11.27 -1.84 -13.05
CA ARG A 55 -10.59 -1.34 -14.26
C ARG A 55 -10.37 0.16 -14.18
N GLY A 56 -9.51 0.63 -15.08
CA GLY A 56 -9.29 2.05 -15.26
C GLY A 56 -8.31 2.67 -14.29
N ARG A 57 -8.01 3.94 -14.54
CA ARG A 57 -7.02 4.66 -13.73
C ARG A 57 -7.45 4.87 -12.29
N ALA A 58 -8.75 5.05 -12.08
CA ALA A 58 -9.26 5.24 -10.73
C ALA A 58 -8.98 4.03 -9.86
N ASN A 59 -8.89 2.86 -10.48
CA ASN A 59 -8.65 1.62 -9.76
C ASN A 59 -7.17 1.29 -9.60
N LYS A 60 -6.27 2.05 -10.23
CA LYS A 60 -4.83 1.80 -10.11
C LYS A 60 -4.27 2.64 -8.98
N VAL A 61 -3.64 2.00 -8.03
CA VAL A 61 -3.11 2.70 -6.87
C VAL A 61 -1.64 2.34 -6.67
N PRO A 62 -0.86 3.24 -6.06
CA PRO A 62 0.54 2.97 -5.84
C PRO A 62 0.72 1.98 -4.71
N ALA A 63 1.55 0.99 -4.90
CA ALA A 63 1.80 -0.01 -3.87
C ALA A 63 3.26 -0.42 -3.92
N CYS A 64 3.80 -0.77 -2.77
CA CYS A 64 5.14 -1.30 -2.76
C CYS A 64 5.10 -2.73 -3.32
N LYS A 65 6.23 -3.17 -3.84
CA LYS A 65 6.32 -4.49 -4.42
C LYS A 65 5.85 -5.57 -3.45
N ASP A 66 6.22 -5.41 -2.20
CA ASP A 66 5.88 -6.37 -1.16
C ASP A 66 4.37 -6.50 -0.97
N CYS A 67 3.69 -5.36 -0.79
CA CYS A 67 2.24 -5.39 -0.63
C CYS A 67 1.55 -5.90 -1.87
N ASN A 68 2.00 -5.45 -3.04
CA ASN A 68 1.39 -5.89 -4.29
C ASN A 68 1.52 -7.38 -4.49
N SER A 69 2.70 -7.94 -4.21
CA SER A 69 2.94 -9.37 -4.37
C SER A 69 2.05 -10.18 -3.44
N HIS A 70 1.95 -9.75 -2.20
CA HIS A 70 1.14 -10.48 -1.22
C HIS A 70 -0.35 -10.34 -1.47
N LYS A 71 -0.78 -9.16 -1.89
CA LYS A 71 -2.19 -8.96 -2.18
C LYS A 71 -2.63 -9.74 -3.41
N SER A 72 -1.79 -9.76 -4.43
CA SER A 72 -2.08 -10.51 -5.64
C SER A 72 -3.47 -10.15 -6.16
N SER A 73 -4.34 -11.12 -6.42
CA SER A 73 -5.69 -10.87 -6.93
C SER A 73 -6.75 -10.83 -5.84
N GLN A 74 -6.33 -10.69 -4.60
CA GLN A 74 -7.28 -10.59 -3.49
C GLN A 74 -7.96 -9.23 -3.48
N SER A 75 -9.18 -9.21 -2.95
CA SER A 75 -9.85 -7.95 -2.67
C SER A 75 -9.14 -7.27 -1.51
N VAL A 76 -9.49 -6.00 -1.29
CA VAL A 76 -8.92 -5.26 -0.16
C VAL A 76 -9.21 -5.97 1.17
N GLU A 77 -10.44 -6.46 1.34
CA GLU A 77 -10.79 -7.13 2.59
C GLU A 77 -10.11 -8.48 2.76
N GLN A 78 -9.94 -9.22 1.68
CA GLN A 78 -9.20 -10.47 1.75
C GLN A 78 -7.75 -10.22 2.12
N PHE A 79 -7.16 -9.18 1.54
CA PHE A 79 -5.80 -8.80 1.87
C PHE A 79 -5.70 -8.34 3.32
N ARG A 80 -6.68 -7.57 3.80
CA ARG A 80 -6.71 -7.12 5.20
C ARG A 80 -6.71 -8.32 6.14
N GLN A 81 -7.53 -9.31 5.86
CA GLN A 81 -7.62 -10.50 6.69
C GLN A 81 -6.30 -11.26 6.68
N TRP A 82 -5.65 -11.33 5.52
CA TRP A 82 -4.36 -11.99 5.42
C TRP A 82 -3.32 -11.27 6.26
N VAL A 83 -3.28 -9.94 6.17
CA VAL A 83 -2.34 -9.15 6.97
C VAL A 83 -2.61 -9.31 8.46
N GLN A 84 -3.87 -9.28 8.85
CA GLN A 84 -4.24 -9.44 10.25
C GLN A 84 -3.77 -10.78 10.80
N ALA A 85 -3.99 -11.84 10.06
CA ALA A 85 -3.54 -13.14 10.49
C ALA A 85 -2.02 -13.17 10.62
N LEU A 86 -1.32 -12.58 9.67
CA LEU A 86 0.13 -12.54 9.69
C LEU A 86 0.66 -11.76 10.90
N VAL A 87 0.11 -10.57 11.12
CA VAL A 87 0.55 -9.70 12.20
C VAL A 87 0.29 -10.34 13.56
N PHE A 88 -0.93 -10.78 13.79
CA PHE A 88 -1.28 -11.32 15.10
C PHE A 88 -0.61 -12.65 15.36
N ASP A 89 -0.52 -13.48 14.36
CA ASP A 89 0.12 -14.78 14.51
C ASP A 89 1.62 -14.65 14.79
N LYS A 90 2.29 -13.78 14.06
CA LYS A 90 3.71 -13.57 14.30
C LYS A 90 3.99 -12.93 15.64
N ALA A 91 3.20 -11.97 16.03
CA ALA A 91 3.37 -11.33 17.33
C ALA A 91 3.16 -12.34 18.45
N LYS A 92 2.17 -13.19 18.30
CA LYS A 92 1.89 -14.21 19.31
C LYS A 92 3.02 -15.22 19.42
N ARG A 93 3.50 -15.72 18.29
CA ARG A 93 4.54 -16.75 18.31
C ARG A 93 5.88 -16.22 18.80
N ALA A 94 6.23 -15.03 18.36
CA ALA A 94 7.53 -14.47 18.69
C ALA A 94 7.58 -13.85 20.08
N GLY A 95 6.42 -13.62 20.69
CA GLY A 95 6.35 -12.85 21.90
C GLY A 95 6.94 -11.47 21.69
N ALA A 96 6.97 -11.01 20.47
CA ALA A 96 7.65 -9.78 20.11
C ALA A 96 6.64 -8.65 19.96
N PRO A 97 7.04 -7.43 20.31
CA PRO A 97 6.15 -6.30 20.08
C PRO A 97 5.93 -6.12 18.58
N LEU A 98 4.77 -5.60 18.23
CA LEU A 98 4.51 -5.21 16.87
C LEU A 98 5.56 -4.19 16.48
N GLY A 99 6.00 -4.23 15.26
CA GLY A 99 7.03 -3.33 14.79
C GLY A 99 8.30 -4.02 14.39
N LYS A 100 8.47 -5.26 14.78
CA LYS A 100 9.63 -6.03 14.35
C LYS A 100 9.33 -6.73 13.03
N HIS A 101 10.37 -6.91 12.23
CA HIS A 101 10.29 -7.66 10.98
C HIS A 101 9.15 -7.18 10.07
N GLY A 102 8.96 -5.88 10.03
CA GLY A 102 7.95 -5.31 9.18
C GLY A 102 6.56 -5.25 9.77
N LEU A 103 6.39 -5.76 10.98
CA LEU A 103 5.07 -5.70 11.62
C LEU A 103 4.66 -4.27 11.91
N GLY A 104 5.62 -3.40 12.20
CA GLY A 104 5.33 -2.03 12.55
C GLY A 104 4.84 -1.16 11.40
N ARG A 105 4.94 -1.63 10.19
CA ARG A 105 4.43 -0.84 9.07
C ARG A 105 2.92 -0.94 8.95
N TRP A 106 2.32 -1.91 9.63
CA TRP A 106 0.88 -2.08 9.61
C TRP A 106 0.26 -1.33 10.79
N LYS A 107 -0.69 -0.47 10.49
CA LYS A 107 -1.41 0.27 11.54
C LYS A 107 -2.58 -0.56 12.02
N ILE A 108 -2.79 -0.59 13.33
CA ILE A 108 -3.87 -1.35 13.93
C ILE A 108 -4.70 -0.41 14.78
N LYS A 109 -6.00 -0.47 14.58
CA LYS A 109 -6.91 0.37 15.31
C LYS A 109 -8.07 -0.50 15.78
N ALA A 110 -8.28 -0.55 17.08
CA ALA A 110 -9.35 -1.37 17.68
C ALA A 110 -9.26 -2.82 17.22
N GLY A 111 -8.05 -3.36 17.15
CA GLY A 111 -7.85 -4.76 16.78
C GLY A 111 -7.96 -5.07 15.30
N THR A 112 -8.09 -4.03 14.48
CA THR A 112 -8.25 -4.21 13.04
C THR A 112 -7.11 -3.52 12.30
N VAL A 113 -6.57 -4.18 11.29
CA VAL A 113 -5.56 -3.56 10.44
C VAL A 113 -6.23 -2.46 9.63
N VAL A 114 -5.62 -1.28 9.63
CA VAL A 114 -6.11 -0.15 8.86
C VAL A 114 -5.04 0.24 7.87
N PHE A 115 -5.41 0.29 6.60
CA PHE A 115 -4.45 0.62 5.56
C PHE A 115 -4.23 2.12 5.48
N TYR A 116 -3.09 2.49 4.92
CA TYR A 116 -2.73 3.90 4.81
C TYR A 116 -3.81 4.73 4.12
N PHE A 117 -4.36 4.23 3.02
CA PHE A 117 -5.36 5.01 2.30
C PHE A 117 -6.62 5.25 3.14
N GLU A 118 -6.91 4.37 4.07
CA GLU A 118 -8.04 4.55 4.97
C GLU A 118 -7.74 5.59 6.03
N LEU A 119 -6.53 5.54 6.58
CA LEU A 119 -6.12 6.54 7.57
C LEU A 119 -6.05 7.93 6.96
N ALA A 120 -5.57 8.02 5.74
CA ALA A 120 -5.43 9.29 5.05
C ALA A 120 -6.73 9.71 4.37
N ARG A 121 -7.74 8.86 4.40
CA ARG A 121 -9.03 9.11 3.78
C ARG A 121 -8.92 9.37 2.28
N LEU A 122 -8.12 8.54 1.63
CA LEU A 122 -7.94 8.65 0.20
C LEU A 122 -9.00 7.85 -0.54
N SER A 123 -9.51 8.43 -1.62
CA SER A 123 -10.34 7.66 -2.52
C SER A 123 -9.45 7.17 -3.66
N ASN A 124 -9.85 6.09 -4.31
CA ASN A 124 -9.05 5.55 -5.39
C ASN A 124 -9.04 6.43 -6.64
N GLY A 125 -9.85 7.48 -6.68
CA GLY A 125 -9.94 8.31 -7.86
C GLY A 125 -9.53 9.77 -7.71
N GLY A 126 -9.42 10.28 -6.51
CA GLY A 126 -9.18 11.70 -6.39
C GLY A 126 -8.66 12.09 -5.04
N SER A 127 -7.51 11.58 -4.70
CA SER A 127 -6.98 11.70 -3.37
C SER A 127 -6.85 13.13 -2.86
N GLN A 128 -6.39 14.03 -3.71
CA GLN A 128 -6.17 15.40 -3.24
C GLN A 128 -7.44 16.09 -2.85
N LEU A 129 -8.50 15.77 -3.52
CA LEU A 129 -9.76 16.40 -3.23
C LEU A 129 -10.29 16.04 -1.87
N LEU A 130 -9.99 14.84 -1.45
CA LEU A 130 -10.43 14.42 -0.14
C LEU A 130 -9.79 15.21 0.96
N PHE A 131 -8.53 15.53 0.83
CA PHE A 131 -7.88 16.31 1.86
C PHE A 131 -8.47 17.69 1.97
N LYS A 132 -8.81 18.28 0.85
CA LYS A 132 -9.38 19.60 0.89
C LYS A 132 -10.76 19.62 1.50
N ASN A 133 -11.52 18.60 1.20
CA ASN A 133 -12.91 18.63 1.60
C ASN A 133 -13.13 17.91 2.88
N GLY A 134 -12.32 17.05 3.09
CA GLY A 134 -12.53 16.21 4.14
C GLY A 134 -11.95 16.54 5.30
N THR A 135 -11.53 17.34 4.80
CA THR A 135 -10.94 17.37 5.82
C THR A 135 -11.41 17.36 6.84
#